data_f85566f33ca6a166d0af51456bfbcdb6
#
_entry.id   f85566f33ca6a166d0af51456bfbcdb6
#
_cell.length_a   1.000
_cell.length_b   1.000
_cell.length_c   1.000
_cell.angle_alpha   90.00
_cell.angle_beta   90.00
_cell.angle_gamma   90.00
#
_symmetry.space_group_name_H-M   'P 1'
#
loop_
_entity.id
_entity.type
_entity.pdbx_description
1 polymer ?
#
loop_
_entity_poly.entity_id
_entity_poly.type
_entity_poly.pdbx_seq_one_letter_code
_entity_poly.pdbx_strand_id
1 'polypeptide(L)'
;GTNRFEYVWEKMIDRTYGIAEKSTFFPKTRWHTFNGAYSNASLEPDSIMLYQGNVYVLDAKYYKYGATGKLSDLPESTSINKQITYGEFIAEQEKFKKNFGADFYVYNAFLMPYNSKSSLWENADNYICIGEAISDWKHNQKTYEHILGILVDVKHLMNLYCRSDTSEIEQLAQCIKHFCCHK
;
A
#
# COMPACT_ATOMS: atom_id res chain seq x y z
N GLY A 1 16.29 4.63 -17.77
CA GLY A 1 15.10 5.50 -17.84
C GLY A 1 13.97 5.12 -16.89
N THR A 2 13.83 3.85 -16.52
CA THR A 2 12.70 3.33 -15.73
C THR A 2 12.76 3.74 -14.25
N ASN A 3 13.94 3.77 -13.65
CA ASN A 3 14.11 4.05 -12.21
C ASN A 3 13.67 5.47 -11.79
N ARG A 4 13.68 6.44 -12.69
CA ARG A 4 13.25 7.81 -12.37
C ARG A 4 11.74 7.93 -12.20
N PHE A 5 10.95 7.26 -13.04
CA PHE A 5 9.48 7.31 -12.95
C PHE A 5 8.96 6.55 -11.72
N GLU A 6 9.57 5.41 -11.40
CA GLU A 6 9.26 4.66 -10.18
C GLU A 6 9.46 5.52 -8.94
N TYR A 7 10.61 6.15 -8.80
CA TYR A 7 10.91 7.07 -7.70
C TYR A 7 9.94 8.26 -7.63
N VAL A 8 9.59 8.86 -8.76
CA VAL A 8 8.61 9.96 -8.82
C VAL A 8 7.24 9.47 -8.37
N TRP A 9 6.82 8.29 -8.81
CA TRP A 9 5.55 7.68 -8.43
C TRP A 9 5.47 7.44 -6.92
N GLU A 10 6.49 6.81 -6.33
CA GLU A 10 6.59 6.61 -4.87
C GLU A 10 6.47 7.95 -4.11
N LYS A 11 7.20 8.97 -4.54
CA LYS A 11 7.14 10.31 -3.92
C LYS A 11 5.78 10.98 -4.06
N MET A 12 5.10 10.81 -5.17
CA MET A 12 3.76 11.35 -5.35
C MET A 12 2.76 10.69 -4.41
N ILE A 13 2.81 9.36 -4.29
CA ILE A 13 1.97 8.59 -3.36
C ILE A 13 2.24 9.02 -1.92
N ASP A 14 3.49 9.04 -1.50
CA ASP A 14 3.86 9.36 -0.12
C ASP A 14 3.46 10.81 0.26
N ARG A 15 3.64 11.77 -0.64
CA ARG A 15 3.23 13.15 -0.40
C ARG A 15 1.72 13.36 -0.34
N THR A 16 0.97 12.63 -1.14
CA THR A 16 -0.49 12.78 -1.21
C THR A 16 -1.19 12.11 -0.04
N TYR A 17 -0.76 10.90 0.34
CA TYR A 17 -1.47 10.05 1.29
C TYR A 17 -0.71 9.79 2.58
N GLY A 18 0.62 9.83 2.55
CA GLY A 18 1.48 9.36 3.63
C GLY A 18 1.63 10.34 4.78
N ILE A 19 1.84 9.77 5.97
CA ILE A 19 2.29 10.53 7.14
C ILE A 19 3.80 10.80 7.06
N ALA A 20 4.27 11.90 7.67
CA ALA A 20 5.68 12.27 7.68
C ALA A 20 6.54 11.32 8.53
N GLU A 21 6.08 10.99 9.74
CA GLU A 21 6.79 10.18 10.73
C GLU A 21 6.36 8.71 10.69
N LYS A 22 6.86 7.96 9.69
CA LYS A 22 6.48 6.57 9.46
C LYS A 22 7.47 5.52 9.98
N SER A 23 8.64 5.93 10.47
CA SER A 23 9.73 4.99 10.86
C SER A 23 9.35 4.00 11.97
N THR A 24 8.38 4.35 12.83
CA THR A 24 7.88 3.45 13.88
C THR A 24 7.12 2.24 13.33
N PHE A 25 6.64 2.32 12.07
CA PHE A 25 5.93 1.25 11.37
C PHE A 25 6.85 0.29 10.63
N PHE A 26 8.17 0.42 10.76
CA PHE A 26 9.15 -0.36 10.04
C PHE A 26 9.56 -1.60 10.83
N PRO A 27 9.27 -2.83 10.34
CA PRO A 27 9.75 -4.05 10.97
C PRO A 27 11.27 -4.18 10.82
N LYS A 28 11.91 -4.67 11.87
CA LYS A 28 13.34 -4.87 11.93
C LYS A 28 13.69 -6.32 12.13
N THR A 29 14.80 -6.76 11.55
CA THR A 29 15.35 -8.08 11.74
C THR A 29 16.77 -8.00 12.29
N ARG A 30 17.24 -9.05 12.96
CA ARG A 30 18.61 -9.13 13.48
C ARG A 30 19.15 -10.54 13.46
N TRP A 31 20.45 -10.62 13.42
CA TRP A 31 21.19 -11.84 13.64
C TRP A 31 21.63 -11.96 15.09
N HIS A 32 21.55 -13.14 15.65
CA HIS A 32 22.21 -13.55 16.88
C HIS A 32 23.15 -14.68 16.51
N THR A 33 24.46 -14.45 16.63
CA THR A 33 25.50 -15.43 16.31
C THR A 33 26.39 -15.66 17.52
N PHE A 34 27.23 -16.64 17.46
CA PHE A 34 28.24 -16.87 18.54
C PHE A 34 29.28 -15.74 18.67
N ASN A 35 29.41 -14.85 17.64
CA ASN A 35 30.29 -13.68 17.67
C ASN A 35 29.60 -12.40 18.13
N GLY A 36 28.28 -12.43 18.33
CA GLY A 36 27.47 -11.26 18.74
C GLY A 36 26.20 -11.07 17.96
N ALA A 37 25.54 -9.93 18.16
CA ALA A 37 24.30 -9.56 17.49
C ALA A 37 24.54 -8.50 16.43
N TYR A 38 23.80 -8.60 15.31
CA TYR A 38 23.83 -7.64 14.22
C TYR A 38 22.39 -7.31 13.79
N SER A 39 22.05 -6.03 13.78
CA SER A 39 20.73 -5.54 13.32
C SER A 39 20.78 -5.18 11.84
N ASN A 40 19.90 -5.77 11.06
CA ASN A 40 19.73 -5.40 9.65
C ASN A 40 19.05 -4.05 9.51
N ALA A 41 19.11 -3.47 8.31
CA ALA A 41 18.28 -2.36 7.94
C ALA A 41 16.80 -2.74 8.07
N SER A 42 15.96 -1.77 8.44
CA SER A 42 14.52 -1.99 8.53
C SER A 42 13.92 -2.29 7.15
N LEU A 43 12.82 -3.05 7.15
CA LEU A 43 11.95 -3.11 5.99
C LEU A 43 11.09 -1.84 5.97
N GLU A 44 11.12 -1.11 4.88
CA GLU A 44 10.48 0.21 4.77
C GLU A 44 9.31 0.14 3.79
N PRO A 45 8.05 0.25 4.27
CA PRO A 45 6.91 0.50 3.38
C PRO A 45 7.04 1.87 2.72
N ASP A 46 6.61 1.99 1.47
CA ASP A 46 6.70 3.24 0.72
C ASP A 46 5.90 4.35 1.38
N SER A 47 4.70 4.03 1.88
CA SER A 47 3.84 5.00 2.53
C SER A 47 2.95 4.37 3.60
N ILE A 48 2.72 5.13 4.68
CA ILE A 48 1.73 4.81 5.72
C ILE A 48 0.67 5.90 5.70
N MET A 49 -0.57 5.54 5.48
CA MET A 49 -1.71 6.43 5.53
C MET A 49 -2.57 6.11 6.76
N LEU A 50 -3.04 7.14 7.45
CA LEU A 50 -3.94 7.01 8.60
C LEU A 50 -5.31 7.60 8.25
N TYR A 51 -6.37 6.87 8.53
CA TYR A 51 -7.73 7.34 8.36
C TYR A 51 -8.68 6.67 9.35
N GLN A 52 -9.43 7.49 10.10
CA GLN A 52 -10.43 7.03 11.09
C GLN A 52 -9.92 5.95 12.05
N GLY A 53 -8.71 6.14 12.60
CA GLY A 53 -8.11 5.21 13.56
C GLY A 53 -7.59 3.90 12.98
N ASN A 54 -7.58 3.75 11.66
CA ASN A 54 -7.04 2.60 10.96
C ASN A 54 -5.74 2.95 10.23
N VAL A 55 -4.93 1.93 9.97
CA VAL A 55 -3.63 2.05 9.29
C VAL A 55 -3.73 1.43 7.90
N TYR A 56 -3.23 2.16 6.91
CA TYR A 56 -3.17 1.72 5.52
C TYR A 56 -1.71 1.68 5.09
N VAL A 57 -1.22 0.50 4.75
CA VAL A 57 0.13 0.30 4.24
C VAL A 57 0.07 0.33 2.72
N LEU A 58 0.62 1.38 2.14
CA LEU A 58 0.58 1.62 0.70
C LEU A 58 1.95 1.36 0.10
N ASP A 59 1.99 0.56 -0.95
CA ASP A 59 3.20 0.27 -1.71
C ASP A 59 3.00 0.74 -3.15
N ALA A 60 3.82 1.70 -3.54
CA ALA A 60 3.73 2.35 -4.85
C ALA A 60 4.40 1.47 -5.91
N LYS A 61 3.62 0.87 -6.79
CA LYS A 61 4.11 -0.02 -7.85
C LYS A 61 3.95 0.60 -9.23
N TYR A 62 5.06 1.01 -9.84
CA TYR A 62 5.06 1.51 -11.21
C TYR A 62 5.02 0.37 -12.22
N TYR A 63 4.00 -0.49 -12.10
CA TYR A 63 3.80 -1.65 -12.96
C TYR A 63 2.98 -1.29 -14.20
N LYS A 64 3.19 -2.07 -15.27
CA LYS A 64 2.58 -1.82 -16.58
C LYS A 64 1.09 -2.19 -16.65
N TYR A 65 0.54 -2.85 -15.64
CA TYR A 65 -0.83 -3.37 -15.66
C TYR A 65 -1.87 -2.30 -16.07
N GLY A 66 -1.78 -1.10 -15.51
CA GLY A 66 -2.67 0.01 -15.86
C GLY A 66 -2.65 0.39 -17.36
N ALA A 67 -1.55 0.11 -18.06
CA ALA A 67 -1.40 0.36 -19.49
C ALA A 67 -1.74 -0.86 -20.36
N THR A 68 -1.59 -2.08 -19.86
CA THR A 68 -1.70 -3.31 -20.66
C THR A 68 -2.92 -4.15 -20.33
N GLY A 69 -3.43 -4.09 -19.09
CA GLY A 69 -4.47 -4.98 -18.57
C GLY A 69 -4.03 -6.44 -18.45
N LYS A 70 -2.75 -6.76 -18.65
CA LYS A 70 -2.24 -8.14 -18.60
C LYS A 70 -1.95 -8.56 -17.17
N LEU A 71 -2.47 -9.71 -16.74
CA LEU A 71 -2.26 -10.27 -15.40
C LEU A 71 -0.80 -10.54 -15.08
N SER A 72 0.02 -10.86 -16.09
CA SER A 72 1.47 -11.04 -15.94
C SER A 72 2.23 -9.75 -15.57
N ASP A 73 1.58 -8.60 -15.69
CA ASP A 73 2.15 -7.29 -15.34
C ASP A 73 1.74 -6.84 -13.92
N LEU A 74 1.16 -7.73 -13.11
CA LEU A 74 0.86 -7.50 -11.70
C LEU A 74 2.06 -7.81 -10.79
N PRO A 75 2.09 -7.24 -9.55
CA PRO A 75 3.15 -7.52 -8.58
C PRO A 75 3.28 -9.00 -8.23
N GLU A 76 4.52 -9.46 -8.09
CA GLU A 76 4.87 -10.86 -7.85
C GLU A 76 4.82 -11.25 -6.36
N SER A 77 4.95 -12.55 -6.08
CA SER A 77 4.88 -13.16 -4.74
C SER A 77 5.78 -12.51 -3.69
N THR A 78 6.99 -12.06 -4.08
CA THR A 78 7.90 -11.37 -3.15
C THR A 78 7.30 -10.06 -2.64
N SER A 79 6.68 -9.27 -3.51
CA SER A 79 6.00 -8.03 -3.14
C SER A 79 4.78 -8.31 -2.27
N ILE A 80 3.99 -9.33 -2.61
CA ILE A 80 2.80 -9.75 -1.85
C ILE A 80 3.17 -10.14 -0.41
N ASN A 81 4.14 -11.04 -0.25
CA ASN A 81 4.56 -11.52 1.08
C ASN A 81 5.24 -10.42 1.91
N LYS A 82 6.01 -9.53 1.27
CA LYS A 82 6.58 -8.36 1.94
C LYS A 82 5.49 -7.45 2.49
N GLN A 83 4.44 -7.22 1.73
CA GLN A 83 3.32 -6.38 2.14
C GLN A 83 2.53 -7.00 3.32
N ILE A 84 2.29 -8.32 3.28
CA ILE A 84 1.69 -9.04 4.41
C ILE A 84 2.55 -8.89 5.68
N THR A 85 3.87 -9.00 5.55
CA THR A 85 4.81 -8.82 6.68
C THR A 85 4.67 -7.45 7.33
N TYR A 86 4.54 -6.39 6.55
CA TYR A 86 4.28 -5.05 7.10
C TYR A 86 2.97 -4.99 7.89
N GLY A 87 1.91 -5.49 7.30
CA GLY A 87 0.58 -5.49 7.93
C GLY A 87 0.54 -6.29 9.21
N GLU A 88 1.12 -7.48 9.21
CA GLU A 88 1.22 -8.35 10.39
C GLU A 88 2.01 -7.70 11.53
N PHE A 89 3.18 -7.13 11.20
CA PHE A 89 3.98 -6.40 12.18
C PHE A 89 3.18 -5.28 12.86
N ILE A 90 2.48 -4.47 12.08
CA ILE A 90 1.71 -3.34 12.61
C ILE A 90 0.54 -3.84 13.47
N ALA A 91 -0.21 -4.83 12.99
CA ALA A 91 -1.40 -5.35 13.68
C ALA A 91 -1.06 -6.02 15.03
N GLU A 92 0.09 -6.66 15.14
CA GLU A 92 0.47 -7.44 16.33
C GLU A 92 1.21 -6.64 17.41
N GLN A 93 1.69 -5.41 17.10
CA GLN A 93 2.44 -4.61 18.07
C GLN A 93 1.53 -3.91 19.08
N GLU A 94 1.77 -4.14 20.36
CA GLU A 94 1.03 -3.51 21.47
C GLU A 94 1.05 -1.98 21.44
N LYS A 95 2.16 -1.38 20.98
CA LYS A 95 2.25 0.08 20.85
C LYS A 95 1.21 0.66 19.91
N PHE A 96 0.88 -0.04 18.81
CA PHE A 96 -0.14 0.41 17.87
C PHE A 96 -1.55 0.16 18.39
N LYS A 97 -1.78 -0.95 19.08
CA LYS A 97 -3.06 -1.22 19.78
C LYS A 97 -3.36 -0.15 20.83
N LYS A 98 -2.34 0.34 21.54
CA LYS A 98 -2.49 1.46 22.49
C LYS A 98 -2.80 2.79 21.81
N ASN A 99 -2.19 3.05 20.63
CA ASN A 99 -2.37 4.32 19.92
C ASN A 99 -3.66 4.39 19.12
N PHE A 100 -4.09 3.29 18.49
CA PHE A 100 -5.22 3.26 17.57
C PHE A 100 -6.48 2.55 18.14
N GLY A 101 -6.35 1.87 19.27
CA GLY A 101 -7.40 1.03 19.86
C GLY A 101 -7.15 -0.45 19.60
N ALA A 102 -7.68 -1.32 20.49
CA ALA A 102 -7.45 -2.77 20.42
C ALA A 102 -7.96 -3.42 19.12
N ASP A 103 -9.01 -2.83 18.53
CA ASP A 103 -9.72 -3.36 17.36
C ASP A 103 -9.44 -2.55 16.07
N PHE A 104 -8.31 -1.84 16.00
CA PHE A 104 -7.96 -1.12 14.78
C PHE A 104 -7.65 -2.10 13.64
N TYR A 105 -7.94 -1.68 12.42
CA TYR A 105 -7.66 -2.46 11.22
C TYR A 105 -6.39 -1.98 10.52
N VAL A 106 -5.67 -2.93 9.93
CA VAL A 106 -4.57 -2.68 9.02
C VAL A 106 -4.97 -3.16 7.63
N TYR A 107 -4.89 -2.26 6.66
CA TYR A 107 -5.19 -2.53 5.25
C TYR A 107 -3.92 -2.43 4.42
N ASN A 108 -3.79 -3.28 3.42
CA ASN A 108 -2.68 -3.30 2.48
C ASN A 108 -3.16 -2.99 1.06
N ALA A 109 -2.43 -2.16 0.33
CA ALA A 109 -2.72 -1.89 -1.07
C ALA A 109 -1.46 -1.64 -1.90
N PHE A 110 -1.47 -2.15 -3.15
CA PHE A 110 -0.59 -1.72 -4.21
C PHE A 110 -1.24 -0.59 -4.98
N LEU A 111 -0.55 0.54 -5.11
CA LEU A 111 -1.01 1.67 -5.92
C LEU A 111 -0.25 1.70 -7.24
N MET A 112 -0.96 1.47 -8.33
CA MET A 112 -0.41 1.38 -9.68
C MET A 112 -0.96 2.49 -10.56
N PRO A 113 -0.14 3.10 -11.43
CA PRO A 113 -0.60 4.17 -12.30
C PRO A 113 -1.46 3.65 -13.46
N TYR A 114 -2.47 4.42 -13.84
CA TYR A 114 -3.19 4.24 -15.09
C TYR A 114 -3.50 5.60 -15.74
N ASN A 115 -3.90 5.57 -16.99
CA ASN A 115 -4.32 6.75 -17.73
C ASN A 115 -5.82 6.64 -18.03
N SER A 116 -6.62 7.52 -17.44
CA SER A 116 -8.09 7.57 -17.62
C SER A 116 -8.53 7.85 -19.07
N LYS A 117 -7.63 8.31 -19.92
CA LYS A 117 -7.89 8.48 -21.37
C LYS A 117 -7.61 7.23 -22.19
N SER A 118 -7.09 6.17 -21.57
CA SER A 118 -6.88 4.89 -22.25
C SER A 118 -8.21 4.20 -22.52
N SER A 119 -8.36 3.61 -23.70
CA SER A 119 -9.56 2.85 -24.06
C SER A 119 -9.83 1.63 -23.16
N LEU A 120 -8.81 1.16 -22.43
CA LEU A 120 -8.97 0.06 -21.46
C LEU A 120 -9.81 0.47 -20.22
N TRP A 121 -9.82 1.76 -19.88
CA TRP A 121 -10.38 2.26 -18.63
C TRP A 121 -11.35 3.42 -18.88
N GLU A 122 -12.08 3.38 -19.99
CA GLU A 122 -13.05 4.44 -20.34
C GLU A 122 -14.09 4.65 -19.23
N ASN A 123 -14.32 5.92 -18.90
CA ASN A 123 -15.25 6.35 -17.84
C ASN A 123 -14.91 5.84 -16.43
N ALA A 124 -13.69 5.46 -16.17
CA ALA A 124 -13.26 5.05 -14.85
C ALA A 124 -13.06 6.23 -13.90
N ASP A 125 -13.32 5.98 -12.62
CA ASP A 125 -13.07 6.93 -11.54
C ASP A 125 -11.57 7.16 -11.31
N ASN A 126 -11.22 8.13 -10.47
CA ASN A 126 -9.83 8.41 -10.11
C ASN A 126 -9.12 7.19 -9.47
N TYR A 127 -9.89 6.31 -8.83
CA TYR A 127 -9.45 5.09 -8.18
C TYR A 127 -10.25 3.89 -8.69
N ILE A 128 -9.54 2.84 -9.11
CA ILE A 128 -10.17 1.58 -9.55
C ILE A 128 -9.58 0.44 -8.73
N CYS A 129 -10.41 -0.27 -7.96
CA CYS A 129 -10.01 -1.52 -7.36
C CYS A 129 -10.13 -2.64 -8.39
N ILE A 130 -9.00 -3.26 -8.76
CA ILE A 130 -8.93 -4.34 -9.75
C ILE A 130 -9.05 -5.74 -9.12
N GLY A 131 -9.08 -5.83 -7.81
CA GLY A 131 -9.09 -7.08 -7.06
C GLY A 131 -8.04 -7.10 -5.96
N GLU A 132 -7.66 -8.28 -5.55
CA GLU A 132 -6.71 -8.48 -4.47
C GLU A 132 -5.68 -9.57 -4.78
N ALA A 133 -4.53 -9.46 -4.12
CA ALA A 133 -3.56 -10.54 -4.00
C ALA A 133 -3.62 -11.13 -2.59
N ILE A 134 -3.51 -12.44 -2.50
CA ILE A 134 -3.44 -13.20 -1.24
C ILE A 134 -2.26 -14.16 -1.29
N SER A 135 -1.86 -14.68 -0.15
CA SER A 135 -0.87 -15.75 -0.06
C SER A 135 -1.57 -17.07 0.26
N ASP A 136 -1.43 -18.06 -0.62
CA ASP A 136 -2.17 -19.34 -0.54
C ASP A 136 -1.89 -20.14 0.76
N TRP A 137 -0.74 -19.90 1.39
CA TRP A 137 -0.37 -20.57 2.64
C TRP A 137 -0.88 -19.85 3.91
N LYS A 138 -1.45 -18.66 3.78
CA LYS A 138 -2.09 -17.90 4.88
C LYS A 138 -3.57 -18.28 5.01
N HIS A 139 -4.13 -18.04 6.19
CA HIS A 139 -5.56 -18.29 6.43
C HIS A 139 -6.49 -17.24 5.80
N ASN A 140 -5.94 -16.10 5.41
CA ASN A 140 -6.65 -14.98 4.76
C ASN A 140 -7.87 -14.49 5.57
N GLN A 141 -7.76 -14.50 6.90
CA GLN A 141 -8.80 -14.03 7.81
C GLN A 141 -8.59 -12.61 8.30
N LYS A 142 -7.37 -12.09 8.18
CA LYS A 142 -7.01 -10.75 8.62
C LYS A 142 -7.03 -9.77 7.45
N THR A 143 -7.47 -8.54 7.68
CA THR A 143 -7.54 -7.52 6.62
C THR A 143 -6.20 -7.26 5.94
N TYR A 144 -5.10 -7.31 6.69
CA TYR A 144 -3.76 -7.13 6.15
C TYR A 144 -3.23 -8.30 5.29
N GLU A 145 -3.89 -9.46 5.32
CA GLU A 145 -3.53 -10.60 4.46
C GLU A 145 -4.07 -10.44 3.03
N HIS A 146 -4.95 -9.46 2.80
CA HIS A 146 -5.54 -9.11 1.52
C HIS A 146 -4.87 -7.83 1.00
N ILE A 147 -4.08 -7.92 -0.06
CA ILE A 147 -3.42 -6.76 -0.66
C ILE A 147 -4.25 -6.31 -1.87
N LEU A 148 -4.92 -5.16 -1.75
CA LEU A 148 -5.73 -4.65 -2.83
C LEU A 148 -4.88 -4.06 -3.94
N GLY A 149 -5.22 -4.37 -5.18
CA GLY A 149 -4.69 -3.69 -6.34
C GLY A 149 -5.54 -2.47 -6.66
N ILE A 150 -4.97 -1.28 -6.55
CA ILE A 150 -5.66 -0.02 -6.84
C ILE A 150 -4.96 0.69 -7.99
N LEU A 151 -5.70 0.95 -9.06
CA LEU A 151 -5.23 1.85 -10.11
C LEU A 151 -5.58 3.28 -9.74
N VAL A 152 -4.59 4.16 -9.87
CA VAL A 152 -4.73 5.60 -9.59
C VAL A 152 -4.45 6.38 -10.87
N ASP A 153 -5.38 7.27 -11.25
CA ASP A 153 -5.19 8.11 -12.44
C ASP A 153 -3.99 9.04 -12.26
N VAL A 154 -2.98 8.85 -13.10
CA VAL A 154 -1.73 9.63 -13.05
C VAL A 154 -2.01 11.13 -13.17
N LYS A 155 -2.92 11.51 -14.07
CA LYS A 155 -3.25 12.93 -14.29
C LYS A 155 -3.93 13.54 -13.06
N HIS A 156 -4.85 12.80 -12.44
CA HIS A 156 -5.49 13.23 -11.20
C HIS A 156 -4.44 13.43 -10.09
N LEU A 157 -3.55 12.45 -9.89
CA LEU A 157 -2.52 12.52 -8.87
C LEU A 157 -1.51 13.65 -9.13
N MET A 158 -1.13 13.88 -10.38
CA MET A 158 -0.24 15.00 -10.75
C MET A 158 -0.85 16.36 -10.40
N ASN A 159 -2.15 16.53 -10.56
CA ASN A 159 -2.86 17.76 -10.19
C ASN A 159 -2.86 18.00 -8.67
N LEU A 160 -2.66 16.95 -7.86
CA LEU A 160 -2.58 17.00 -6.40
C LEU A 160 -1.14 17.06 -5.88
N TYR A 161 -0.15 16.98 -6.72
CA TYR A 161 1.27 16.77 -6.38
C TYR A 161 1.80 17.66 -5.25
N CYS A 162 1.29 18.86 -5.09
CA CYS A 162 1.72 19.80 -4.05
C CYS A 162 0.73 19.93 -2.89
N ARG A 163 -0.32 19.10 -2.87
CA ARG A 163 -1.41 19.24 -1.90
C ARG A 163 -1.65 17.91 -1.19
N SER A 164 -1.34 17.88 0.11
CA SER A 164 -1.94 16.90 1.00
C SER A 164 -3.41 17.27 1.16
N ASP A 165 -4.32 16.41 0.72
CA ASP A 165 -5.76 16.66 0.78
C ASP A 165 -6.45 15.51 1.54
N THR A 166 -7.10 15.86 2.65
CA THR A 166 -7.87 14.91 3.47
C THR A 166 -9.01 14.25 2.68
N SER A 167 -9.57 14.94 1.68
CA SER A 167 -10.58 14.38 0.79
C SER A 167 -10.04 13.22 -0.05
N GLU A 168 -8.80 13.30 -0.53
CA GLU A 168 -8.15 12.22 -1.29
C GLU A 168 -7.81 11.02 -0.40
N ILE A 169 -7.37 11.25 0.81
CA ILE A 169 -7.16 10.20 1.81
C ILE A 169 -8.47 9.45 2.08
N GLU A 170 -9.56 10.18 2.28
CA GLU A 170 -10.89 9.62 2.47
C GLU A 170 -11.34 8.78 1.27
N GLN A 171 -11.21 9.30 0.04
CA GLN A 171 -11.61 8.60 -1.18
C GLN A 171 -10.83 7.29 -1.37
N LEU A 172 -9.51 7.30 -1.15
CA LEU A 172 -8.70 6.10 -1.22
C LEU A 172 -9.08 5.10 -0.13
N ALA A 173 -9.24 5.55 1.11
CA ALA A 173 -9.65 4.70 2.22
C ALA A 173 -11.01 4.04 1.97
N GLN A 174 -11.98 4.78 1.45
CA GLN A 174 -13.30 4.25 1.10
C GLN A 174 -13.23 3.24 -0.05
N CYS A 175 -12.42 3.48 -1.07
CA CYS A 175 -12.18 2.52 -2.15
C CYS A 175 -11.65 1.18 -1.62
N ILE A 176 -10.68 1.23 -0.70
CA ILE A 176 -10.10 0.04 -0.06
C ILE A 176 -11.12 -0.68 0.82
N LYS A 177 -11.82 0.04 1.69
CA LYS A 177 -12.82 -0.53 2.60
C LYS A 177 -14.00 -1.15 1.87
N HIS A 178 -14.49 -0.49 0.83
CA HIS A 178 -15.64 -0.97 0.07
C HIS A 178 -15.41 -2.38 -0.47
N PHE A 179 -14.24 -2.64 -1.03
CA PHE A 179 -13.87 -3.98 -1.52
C PHE A 179 -13.78 -5.01 -0.38
N CYS A 180 -13.19 -4.63 0.76
CA CYS A 180 -13.05 -5.55 1.90
C CYS A 180 -14.38 -5.91 2.59
N CYS A 181 -15.38 -5.02 2.53
CA CYS A 181 -16.67 -5.21 3.21
C CYS A 181 -17.73 -5.93 2.36
N HIS A 182 -17.51 -6.12 1.07
CA HIS A 182 -18.48 -6.72 0.14
C HIS A 182 -18.11 -8.13 -0.31
N LYS A 183 -17.36 -8.86 0.52
CA LYS A 183 -17.02 -10.27 0.33
C LYS A 183 -17.95 -11.22 1.08
#